data_a7cb453ef5c285dc1b71eb6a554a8c9a
#
_entry.id   a7cb453ef5c285dc1b71eb6a554a8c9a
#
_cell.length_a   1.000
_cell.length_b   1.000
_cell.length_c   1.000
_cell.angle_alpha   90.00
_cell.angle_beta   90.00
_cell.angle_gamma   90.00
#
_symmetry.space_group_name_H-M   'P 1'
#
loop_
_entity.id
_entity.type
_entity.pdbx_description
1 polymer ?
#
loop_
_entity_poly.entity_id
_entity_poly.type
_entity_poly.pdbx_seq_one_letter_code
_entity_poly.pdbx_strand_id
1 'polypeptide(L)'
;MANASCLVGDEEVNDDPKILLRKAHAATSSTGSATVIVAMLERNGLLKIANVGDCGLRVVRGGQMIFSTPTQEHYFDCPYQLSSEMVGQTYLDAMVSSMELMEGDTIVMGSDGLFDNVFDNEIVSTIARYDSVAEAAKALANLARTHAMDSEFESPYALEARSKGIDVPFWKKILGMKLAGGKLDDITVIVGQVVRS
;
A
#
# COMPACT_ATOMS: atom_id res chain seq x y z
N MET A 1 -11.46 2.70 9.85
CA MET A 1 -11.62 3.95 9.03
C MET A 1 -12.48 4.99 9.75
N ALA A 2 -13.75 4.73 10.05
CA ALA A 2 -14.63 5.73 10.68
C ALA A 2 -14.05 6.31 11.99
N ASN A 3 -13.54 5.47 12.90
CA ASN A 3 -12.94 5.92 14.16
C ASN A 3 -11.69 6.81 13.92
N ALA A 4 -10.85 6.48 12.95
CA ALA A 4 -9.69 7.31 12.63
C ALA A 4 -10.12 8.69 12.09
N SER A 5 -11.13 8.76 11.22
CA SER A 5 -11.65 10.01 10.69
C SER A 5 -12.20 10.94 11.78
N CYS A 6 -12.83 10.41 12.81
CA CYS A 6 -13.32 11.21 13.94
C CYS A 6 -12.21 11.75 14.85
N LEU A 7 -11.01 11.17 14.80
CA LEU A 7 -9.88 11.50 15.67
C LEU A 7 -8.84 12.42 15.02
N VAL A 8 -8.99 12.77 13.76
CA VAL A 8 -8.05 13.66 13.02
C VAL A 8 -8.04 15.06 13.62
N GLY A 9 -8.62 15.55 14.47
CA GLY A 9 -8.55 16.86 15.12
C GLY A 9 -8.31 16.78 16.63
N ASP A 10 -8.04 15.60 17.13
CA ASP A 10 -7.78 15.36 18.54
C ASP A 10 -6.38 15.87 18.90
N GLU A 11 -6.29 16.79 19.88
CA GLU A 11 -5.03 17.39 20.32
C GLU A 11 -4.01 16.36 20.79
N GLU A 12 -4.46 15.21 21.33
CA GLU A 12 -3.56 14.14 21.74
C GLU A 12 -2.95 13.37 20.57
N VAL A 13 -3.52 13.47 19.37
CA VAL A 13 -2.94 12.85 18.16
C VAL A 13 -1.71 13.65 17.73
N ASN A 14 -1.74 14.97 17.85
CA ASN A 14 -0.61 15.89 17.61
C ASN A 14 0.19 15.53 16.35
N ASP A 15 -0.52 15.31 15.24
CA ASP A 15 0.04 14.93 13.93
C ASP A 15 0.93 13.66 13.96
N ASP A 16 0.72 12.75 14.91
CA ASP A 16 1.39 11.45 14.98
C ASP A 16 0.47 10.33 14.46
N PRO A 17 0.77 9.75 13.29
CA PRO A 17 -0.05 8.69 12.70
C PRO A 17 -0.10 7.42 13.54
N LYS A 18 0.92 7.15 14.36
CA LYS A 18 0.93 5.99 15.27
C LYS A 18 -0.01 6.19 16.44
N ILE A 19 -0.12 7.42 16.97
CA ILE A 19 -1.08 7.75 18.03
C ILE A 19 -2.51 7.69 17.47
N LEU A 20 -2.75 8.22 16.27
CA LEU A 20 -4.04 8.10 15.59
C LEU A 20 -4.44 6.63 15.43
N LEU A 21 -3.52 5.80 14.97
CA LEU A 21 -3.73 4.36 14.81
C LEU A 21 -4.09 3.67 16.13
N ARG A 22 -3.35 3.97 17.20
CA ARG A 22 -3.63 3.46 18.55
C ARG A 22 -5.04 3.77 19.02
N LYS A 23 -5.44 5.04 18.91
CA LYS A 23 -6.77 5.50 19.35
C LYS A 23 -7.88 4.88 18.49
N ALA A 24 -7.70 4.85 17.17
CA ALA A 24 -8.67 4.27 16.25
C ALA A 24 -8.84 2.76 16.50
N HIS A 25 -7.76 2.04 16.73
CA HIS A 25 -7.78 0.62 17.06
C HIS A 25 -8.50 0.37 18.39
N ALA A 26 -8.16 1.11 19.45
CA ALA A 26 -8.81 1.01 20.75
C ALA A 26 -10.31 1.33 20.73
N ALA A 27 -10.74 2.22 19.84
CA ALA A 27 -12.16 2.58 19.66
C ALA A 27 -12.93 1.60 18.77
N THR A 28 -12.25 0.60 18.17
CA THR A 28 -12.89 -0.37 17.26
C THR A 28 -13.41 -1.56 18.07
N SER A 29 -14.72 -1.77 18.01
CA SER A 29 -15.42 -2.86 18.70
C SER A 29 -15.76 -4.06 17.80
N SER A 30 -15.55 -3.94 16.50
CA SER A 30 -15.81 -5.03 15.55
C SER A 30 -14.72 -6.11 15.67
N THR A 31 -15.13 -7.37 15.61
CA THR A 31 -14.20 -8.50 15.55
C THR A 31 -13.59 -8.62 14.16
N GLY A 32 -12.32 -8.99 14.09
CA GLY A 32 -11.59 -9.21 12.84
C GLY A 32 -10.19 -8.60 12.87
N SER A 33 -9.54 -8.65 11.73
CA SER A 33 -8.21 -8.08 11.51
C SER A 33 -8.14 -7.34 10.19
N ALA A 34 -7.18 -6.41 10.07
CA ALA A 34 -6.96 -5.63 8.86
C ALA A 34 -5.52 -5.12 8.78
N THR A 35 -4.99 -5.06 7.58
CA THR A 35 -3.84 -4.22 7.27
C THR A 35 -4.25 -2.75 7.30
N VAL A 36 -3.33 -1.86 7.59
CA VAL A 36 -3.65 -0.43 7.70
C VAL A 36 -2.45 0.44 7.41
N ILE A 37 -2.69 1.52 6.69
CA ILE A 37 -1.73 2.60 6.51
C ILE A 37 -2.38 3.94 6.84
N VAL A 38 -1.68 4.76 7.59
CA VAL A 38 -2.06 6.14 7.89
C VAL A 38 -0.94 7.05 7.44
N ALA A 39 -1.26 8.04 6.64
CA ALA A 39 -0.34 9.07 6.20
C ALA A 39 -0.87 10.44 6.61
N MET A 40 -0.04 11.24 7.26
CA MET A 40 -0.37 12.59 7.74
C MET A 40 0.65 13.57 7.17
N LEU A 41 0.15 14.57 6.44
CA LEU A 41 0.97 15.64 5.89
C LEU A 41 0.87 16.87 6.77
N GLU A 42 1.99 17.27 7.34
CA GLU A 42 2.10 18.51 8.09
C GLU A 42 2.20 19.74 7.17
N ARG A 43 1.86 20.90 7.70
CA ARG A 43 1.91 22.18 6.95
C ARG A 43 3.31 22.57 6.47
N ASN A 44 4.35 22.06 7.13
CA ASN A 44 5.76 22.27 6.74
C ASN A 44 6.22 21.35 5.59
N GLY A 45 5.34 20.49 5.09
CA GLY A 45 5.64 19.52 4.02
C GLY A 45 6.18 18.18 4.52
N LEU A 46 6.25 17.96 5.82
CA LEU A 46 6.67 16.67 6.37
C LEU A 46 5.52 15.66 6.28
N LEU A 47 5.72 14.58 5.55
CA LEU A 47 4.82 13.43 5.50
C LEU A 47 5.26 12.41 6.56
N LYS A 48 4.35 12.07 7.46
CA LYS A 48 4.53 11.00 8.46
C LYS A 48 3.61 9.84 8.13
N ILE A 49 4.12 8.63 8.23
CA ILE A 49 3.43 7.41 7.83
C ILE A 49 3.53 6.40 8.96
N ALA A 50 2.42 5.74 9.28
CA ALA A 50 2.38 4.53 10.12
C ALA A 50 1.71 3.41 9.34
N ASN A 51 2.38 2.27 9.20
CA ASN A 51 1.92 1.13 8.42
C ASN A 51 1.95 -0.15 9.26
N VAL A 52 0.91 -0.97 9.14
CA VAL A 52 0.87 -2.36 9.62
C VAL A 52 0.38 -3.23 8.48
N GLY A 53 1.24 -4.13 8.01
CA GLY A 53 0.94 -5.05 6.92
C GLY A 53 1.54 -4.64 5.58
N ASP A 54 0.84 -4.96 4.51
CA ASP A 54 1.23 -4.88 3.11
C ASP A 54 0.54 -3.78 2.31
N CYS A 55 -0.36 -3.01 2.92
CA CYS A 55 -0.77 -1.73 2.36
C CYS A 55 0.46 -0.87 2.09
N GLY A 56 0.48 -0.13 1.01
CA GLY A 56 1.66 0.61 0.59
C GLY A 56 1.43 2.08 0.29
N LEU A 57 2.53 2.85 0.37
CA LEU A 57 2.62 4.21 -0.11
C LEU A 57 3.88 4.36 -0.95
N ARG A 58 3.75 5.06 -2.05
CA ARG A 58 4.83 5.43 -2.98
C ARG A 58 4.85 6.93 -3.15
N VAL A 59 6.03 7.51 -3.29
CA VAL A 59 6.18 8.92 -3.66
C VAL A 59 6.99 9.03 -4.95
N VAL A 60 6.45 9.76 -5.90
CA VAL A 60 7.06 10.01 -7.21
C VAL A 60 7.42 11.48 -7.32
N ARG A 61 8.67 11.77 -7.66
CA ARG A 61 9.23 13.10 -7.91
C ARG A 61 9.93 13.13 -9.25
N GLY A 62 9.55 14.07 -10.11
CA GLY A 62 10.20 14.23 -11.42
C GLY A 62 10.19 12.96 -12.28
N GLY A 63 9.14 12.15 -12.19
CA GLY A 63 9.02 10.89 -12.95
C GLY A 63 9.86 9.73 -12.39
N GLN A 64 10.34 9.83 -11.16
CA GLN A 64 11.10 8.77 -10.49
C GLN A 64 10.43 8.39 -9.16
N MET A 65 10.43 7.11 -8.84
CA MET A 65 10.04 6.61 -7.52
C MET A 65 11.14 6.92 -6.52
N ILE A 66 10.85 7.82 -5.56
CA ILE A 66 11.83 8.27 -4.56
C ILE A 66 11.61 7.68 -3.17
N PHE A 67 10.43 7.12 -2.93
CA PHE A 67 10.09 6.49 -1.66
C PHE A 67 9.07 5.39 -1.85
N SER A 68 9.22 4.32 -1.09
CA SER A 68 8.28 3.20 -0.99
C SER A 68 8.25 2.72 0.46
N THR A 69 7.04 2.53 1.01
CA THR A 69 6.92 1.86 2.31
C THR A 69 7.29 0.39 2.17
N PRO A 70 8.02 -0.19 3.15
CA PRO A 70 8.24 -1.63 3.19
C PRO A 70 6.96 -2.37 3.58
N THR A 71 6.80 -3.59 3.09
CA THR A 71 5.77 -4.53 3.52
C THR A 71 6.16 -5.21 4.83
N GLN A 72 5.18 -5.56 5.66
CA GLN A 72 5.37 -6.33 6.88
C GLN A 72 4.59 -7.64 6.78
N GLU A 73 5.32 -8.74 6.77
CA GLU A 73 4.78 -10.09 6.67
C GLU A 73 5.44 -11.03 7.67
N HIS A 74 4.70 -12.03 8.14
CA HIS A 74 5.25 -13.17 8.90
C HIS A 74 6.01 -14.13 7.96
N TYR A 75 5.41 -14.37 6.80
CA TYR A 75 5.93 -15.13 5.67
C TYR A 75 5.19 -14.67 4.42
N PHE A 76 5.62 -15.08 3.24
CA PHE A 76 5.02 -14.67 1.99
C PHE A 76 3.50 -14.81 1.99
N ASP A 77 2.80 -13.75 1.59
CA ASP A 77 1.34 -13.66 1.49
C ASP A 77 0.63 -13.83 2.86
N CYS A 78 1.32 -13.50 3.95
CA CYS A 78 0.75 -13.47 5.30
C CYS A 78 1.13 -12.16 6.00
N PRO A 79 0.42 -11.07 5.71
CA PRO A 79 0.75 -9.76 6.24
C PRO A 79 0.49 -9.64 7.73
N TYR A 80 1.20 -8.70 8.37
CA TYR A 80 0.80 -8.21 9.67
C TYR A 80 -0.57 -7.56 9.60
N GLN A 81 -1.39 -7.78 10.61
CA GLN A 81 -2.74 -7.22 10.67
C GLN A 81 -3.06 -6.73 12.07
N LEU A 82 -3.59 -5.53 12.20
CA LEU A 82 -4.21 -5.11 13.45
C LEU A 82 -5.40 -6.03 13.75
N SER A 83 -5.39 -6.64 14.92
CA SER A 83 -6.43 -7.58 15.33
C SER A 83 -7.21 -7.06 16.54
N SER A 84 -8.50 -7.32 16.56
CA SER A 84 -9.34 -7.16 17.75
C SER A 84 -9.15 -8.28 18.79
N GLU A 85 -8.47 -9.35 18.41
CA GLU A 85 -8.17 -10.47 19.30
C GLU A 85 -6.90 -10.20 20.12
N MET A 86 -6.78 -10.88 21.28
CA MET A 86 -5.61 -10.72 22.16
C MET A 86 -4.30 -11.22 21.53
N VAL A 87 -4.40 -12.06 20.49
CA VAL A 87 -3.26 -12.61 19.77
C VAL A 87 -3.26 -12.01 18.36
N GLY A 88 -2.42 -11.03 18.14
CA GLY A 88 -2.30 -10.33 16.86
C GLY A 88 -1.42 -9.09 16.99
N GLN A 89 -1.19 -8.41 15.86
CA GLN A 89 -0.42 -7.16 15.87
C GLN A 89 -1.25 -6.03 16.47
N THR A 90 -0.54 -5.11 17.09
CA THR A 90 -1.07 -3.89 17.68
C THR A 90 -0.45 -2.67 17.00
N TYR A 91 -0.86 -1.47 17.39
CA TYR A 91 -0.22 -0.23 16.95
C TYR A 91 1.29 -0.17 17.28
N LEU A 92 1.78 -0.97 18.22
CA LEU A 92 3.21 -1.03 18.57
C LEU A 92 4.04 -1.62 17.44
N ASP A 93 3.45 -2.52 16.67
CA ASP A 93 4.07 -3.17 15.52
C ASP A 93 4.08 -2.27 14.27
N ALA A 94 3.42 -1.11 14.34
CA ALA A 94 3.39 -0.19 13.22
C ALA A 94 4.79 0.32 12.88
N MET A 95 5.18 0.13 11.63
CA MET A 95 6.36 0.74 11.06
C MET A 95 6.09 2.22 10.80
N VAL A 96 6.97 3.08 11.33
CA VAL A 96 6.86 4.53 11.17
C VAL A 96 7.94 5.02 10.23
N SER A 97 7.55 5.83 9.26
CA SER A 97 8.45 6.47 8.31
C SER A 97 8.08 7.95 8.18
N SER A 98 9.02 8.76 7.76
CA SER A 98 8.77 10.17 7.43
C SER A 98 9.63 10.62 6.27
N MET A 99 9.13 11.58 5.50
CA MET A 99 9.89 12.23 4.44
C MET A 99 9.39 13.65 4.16
N GLU A 100 10.29 14.50 3.68
CA GLU A 100 9.92 15.82 3.22
C GLU A 100 9.41 15.76 1.77
N LEU A 101 8.20 16.27 1.59
CA LEU A 101 7.59 16.42 0.27
C LEU A 101 7.89 17.79 -0.32
N MET A 102 7.92 17.83 -1.64
CA MET A 102 8.09 19.05 -2.43
C MET A 102 6.87 19.27 -3.32
N GLU A 103 6.67 20.51 -3.71
CA GLU A 103 5.66 20.84 -4.73
C GLU A 103 5.87 20.01 -6.00
N GLY A 104 4.80 19.44 -6.52
CA GLY A 104 4.81 18.55 -7.67
C GLY A 104 5.02 17.07 -7.35
N ASP A 105 5.35 16.71 -6.10
CA ASP A 105 5.40 15.29 -5.71
C ASP A 105 4.02 14.66 -5.84
N THR A 106 4.01 13.42 -6.33
CA THR A 106 2.79 12.62 -6.39
C THR A 106 2.88 11.47 -5.41
N ILE A 107 1.86 11.35 -4.57
CA ILE A 107 1.70 10.28 -3.59
C ILE A 107 0.71 9.26 -4.16
N VAL A 108 1.08 7.98 -4.15
CA VAL A 108 0.19 6.86 -4.48
C VAL A 108 0.09 5.95 -3.28
N MET A 109 -1.11 5.78 -2.73
CA MET A 109 -1.40 4.81 -1.67
C MET A 109 -2.34 3.75 -2.20
N GLY A 110 -2.18 2.52 -1.72
CA GLY A 110 -3.06 1.43 -2.13
C GLY A 110 -3.00 0.22 -1.21
N SER A 111 -3.94 -0.70 -1.45
CA SER A 111 -3.89 -2.06 -0.92
C SER A 111 -2.85 -2.89 -1.69
N ASP A 112 -2.58 -4.10 -1.21
CA ASP A 112 -1.78 -5.10 -1.91
C ASP A 112 -2.35 -5.42 -3.30
N GLY A 113 -3.68 -5.41 -3.49
CA GLY A 113 -4.31 -5.56 -4.80
C GLY A 113 -3.80 -4.59 -5.88
N LEU A 114 -3.26 -3.41 -5.50
CA LEU A 114 -2.53 -2.54 -6.42
C LEU A 114 -1.09 -3.03 -6.62
N PHE A 115 -0.31 -3.17 -5.53
CA PHE A 115 1.14 -3.35 -5.60
C PHE A 115 1.56 -4.78 -5.99
N ASP A 116 0.70 -5.76 -5.77
CA ASP A 116 0.87 -7.14 -6.23
C ASP A 116 0.65 -7.30 -7.74
N ASN A 117 -0.07 -6.35 -8.35
CA ASN A 117 -0.46 -6.42 -9.76
C ASN A 117 0.18 -5.36 -10.65
N VAL A 118 0.75 -4.28 -10.11
CA VAL A 118 1.29 -3.16 -10.89
C VAL A 118 2.72 -2.85 -10.46
N PHE A 119 3.65 -2.90 -11.39
CA PHE A 119 5.05 -2.54 -11.12
C PHE A 119 5.22 -1.04 -10.85
N ASP A 120 6.24 -0.68 -10.08
CA ASP A 120 6.55 0.72 -9.76
C ASP A 120 6.78 1.58 -11.02
N ASN A 121 7.40 1.03 -12.07
CA ASN A 121 7.59 1.72 -13.35
C ASN A 121 6.27 1.93 -14.10
N GLU A 122 5.31 1.02 -13.98
CA GLU A 122 3.98 1.17 -14.55
C GLU A 122 3.17 2.21 -13.78
N ILE A 123 3.31 2.26 -12.43
CA ILE A 123 2.72 3.31 -11.61
C ILE A 123 3.22 4.68 -12.09
N VAL A 124 4.54 4.87 -12.17
CA VAL A 124 5.16 6.12 -12.63
C VAL A 124 4.68 6.50 -14.03
N SER A 125 4.72 5.56 -14.98
CA SER A 125 4.32 5.83 -16.35
C SER A 125 2.82 6.09 -16.50
N THR A 126 1.99 5.51 -15.64
CA THR A 126 0.54 5.72 -15.67
C THR A 126 0.20 7.10 -15.14
N ILE A 127 0.70 7.49 -13.96
CA ILE A 127 0.39 8.82 -13.39
C ILE A 127 0.89 9.95 -14.29
N ALA A 128 2.01 9.77 -14.99
CA ALA A 128 2.56 10.76 -15.90
C ALA A 128 1.69 11.08 -17.14
N ARG A 129 0.66 10.28 -17.41
CA ARG A 129 -0.26 10.46 -18.55
C ARG A 129 -1.47 11.33 -18.23
N TYR A 130 -1.70 11.64 -16.94
CA TYR A 130 -2.90 12.31 -16.49
C TYR A 130 -2.56 13.56 -15.67
N ASP A 131 -3.20 14.67 -16.00
CA ASP A 131 -3.13 15.90 -15.20
C ASP A 131 -4.01 15.83 -13.95
N SER A 132 -5.05 14.99 -14.00
CA SER A 132 -5.99 14.79 -12.88
C SER A 132 -5.59 13.59 -12.04
N VAL A 133 -5.37 13.82 -10.75
CA VAL A 133 -5.10 12.74 -9.77
C VAL A 133 -6.25 11.71 -9.69
N ALA A 134 -7.49 12.17 -9.90
CA ALA A 134 -8.65 11.27 -9.91
C ALA A 134 -8.66 10.34 -11.13
N GLU A 135 -8.25 10.84 -12.30
CA GLU A 135 -8.12 10.02 -13.50
C GLU A 135 -6.92 9.08 -13.40
N ALA A 136 -5.80 9.55 -12.86
CA ALA A 136 -4.65 8.71 -12.58
C ALA A 136 -5.00 7.55 -11.63
N ALA A 137 -5.75 7.81 -10.55
CA ALA A 137 -6.21 6.79 -9.61
C ALA A 137 -7.10 5.74 -10.29
N LYS A 138 -8.06 6.18 -11.13
CA LYS A 138 -8.91 5.27 -11.91
C LYS A 138 -8.10 4.44 -12.90
N ALA A 139 -7.12 5.05 -13.57
CA ALA A 139 -6.27 4.35 -14.52
C ALA A 139 -5.44 3.27 -13.83
N LEU A 140 -4.85 3.57 -12.66
CA LEU A 140 -4.10 2.60 -11.86
C LEU A 140 -4.98 1.46 -11.38
N ALA A 141 -6.18 1.74 -10.87
CA ALA A 141 -7.12 0.71 -10.43
C ALA A 141 -7.56 -0.21 -11.59
N ASN A 142 -7.80 0.37 -12.78
CA ASN A 142 -8.14 -0.42 -13.96
C ASN A 142 -6.95 -1.26 -14.46
N LEU A 143 -5.74 -0.72 -14.41
CA LEU A 143 -4.53 -1.45 -14.77
C LEU A 143 -4.31 -2.63 -13.83
N ALA A 144 -4.39 -2.40 -12.51
CA ALA A 144 -4.29 -3.45 -11.50
C ALA A 144 -5.34 -4.56 -11.72
N ARG A 145 -6.59 -4.18 -12.00
CA ARG A 145 -7.66 -5.13 -12.31
C ARG A 145 -7.36 -5.94 -13.56
N THR A 146 -6.86 -5.30 -14.62
CA THR A 146 -6.52 -5.98 -15.87
C THR A 146 -5.45 -7.02 -15.64
N HIS A 147 -4.38 -6.65 -14.94
CA HIS A 147 -3.29 -7.57 -14.59
C HIS A 147 -3.76 -8.68 -13.64
N ALA A 148 -4.58 -8.36 -12.64
CA ALA A 148 -5.12 -9.35 -11.69
C ALA A 148 -5.93 -10.45 -12.37
N MET A 149 -6.60 -10.13 -13.48
CA MET A 149 -7.42 -11.08 -14.25
C MET A 149 -6.64 -11.83 -15.34
N ASP A 150 -5.40 -11.46 -15.60
CA ASP A 150 -4.55 -12.08 -16.62
C ASP A 150 -3.73 -13.22 -16.00
N SER A 151 -4.06 -14.46 -16.33
CA SER A 151 -3.37 -15.65 -15.83
C SER A 151 -1.95 -15.84 -16.38
N GLU A 152 -1.59 -15.13 -17.44
CA GLU A 152 -0.28 -15.23 -18.09
C GLU A 152 0.64 -14.06 -17.71
N PHE A 153 0.11 -13.03 -17.07
CA PHE A 153 0.87 -11.84 -16.67
C PHE A 153 1.92 -12.19 -15.62
N GLU A 154 3.15 -11.75 -15.82
CA GLU A 154 4.20 -11.87 -14.81
C GLU A 154 4.09 -10.73 -13.79
N SER A 155 3.14 -10.85 -12.88
CA SER A 155 2.88 -9.83 -11.86
C SER A 155 4.03 -9.69 -10.84
N PRO A 156 4.14 -8.54 -10.14
CA PRO A 156 5.03 -8.40 -8.99
C PRO A 156 4.86 -9.55 -7.98
N TYR A 157 3.62 -9.92 -7.66
CA TYR A 157 3.30 -11.05 -6.78
C TYR A 157 3.89 -12.37 -7.28
N ALA A 158 3.69 -12.72 -8.56
CA ALA A 158 4.21 -13.97 -9.12
C ALA A 158 5.75 -14.01 -9.14
N LEU A 159 6.39 -12.84 -9.39
CA LEU A 159 7.85 -12.72 -9.34
C LEU A 159 8.36 -12.88 -7.91
N GLU A 160 7.72 -12.27 -6.93
CA GLU A 160 8.11 -12.37 -5.53
C GLU A 160 7.93 -13.80 -5.01
N ALA A 161 6.78 -14.44 -5.28
CA ALA A 161 6.54 -15.84 -4.94
C ALA A 161 7.66 -16.76 -5.43
N ARG A 162 8.03 -16.61 -6.70
CA ARG A 162 9.13 -17.40 -7.29
C ARG A 162 10.48 -17.10 -6.64
N SER A 163 10.76 -15.84 -6.28
CA SER A 163 12.00 -15.46 -5.60
C SER A 163 12.13 -16.09 -4.22
N LYS A 164 10.99 -16.32 -3.55
CA LYS A 164 10.89 -17.01 -2.25
C LYS A 164 10.79 -18.53 -2.37
N GLY A 165 10.96 -19.07 -3.59
CA GLY A 165 10.93 -20.51 -3.84
C GLY A 165 9.53 -21.13 -3.98
N ILE A 166 8.50 -20.31 -3.97
CA ILE A 166 7.11 -20.70 -4.19
C ILE A 166 6.86 -20.67 -5.70
N ASP A 167 6.79 -21.85 -6.32
CA ASP A 167 6.62 -21.96 -7.75
C ASP A 167 5.86 -23.26 -8.10
N VAL A 168 5.56 -23.46 -9.38
CA VAL A 168 4.91 -24.68 -9.85
C VAL A 168 5.74 -25.93 -9.52
N PRO A 169 5.12 -27.10 -9.34
CA PRO A 169 5.81 -28.37 -9.11
C PRO A 169 6.89 -28.64 -10.18
N PHE A 170 7.97 -29.34 -9.77
CA PHE A 170 9.14 -29.60 -10.60
C PHE A 170 8.82 -30.20 -11.99
N TRP A 171 7.83 -31.08 -12.07
CA TRP A 171 7.43 -31.69 -13.36
C TRP A 171 6.81 -30.65 -14.32
N LYS A 172 6.14 -29.62 -13.81
CA LYS A 172 5.63 -28.51 -14.64
C LYS A 172 6.76 -27.59 -15.10
N LYS A 173 7.79 -27.40 -14.27
CA LYS A 173 9.01 -26.65 -14.65
C LYS A 173 9.74 -27.32 -15.82
N ILE A 174 9.81 -28.65 -15.85
CA ILE A 174 10.39 -29.40 -16.99
C ILE A 174 9.64 -29.11 -18.29
N LEU A 175 8.34 -28.83 -18.22
CA LEU A 175 7.51 -28.43 -19.36
C LEU A 175 7.60 -26.93 -19.67
N GLY A 176 8.52 -26.20 -19.03
CA GLY A 176 8.71 -24.75 -19.22
C GLY A 176 7.65 -23.88 -18.54
N MET A 177 6.81 -24.45 -17.68
CA MET A 177 5.81 -23.70 -16.92
C MET A 177 6.44 -23.04 -15.71
N LYS A 178 6.00 -21.82 -15.39
CA LYS A 178 6.36 -21.05 -14.20
C LYS A 178 5.09 -20.53 -13.52
N LEU A 179 5.19 -20.17 -12.24
CA LEU A 179 4.11 -19.46 -11.59
C LEU A 179 3.97 -18.07 -12.27
N ALA A 180 2.84 -17.82 -12.85
CA ALA A 180 2.46 -16.58 -13.49
C ALA A 180 1.02 -16.25 -13.12
N GLY A 181 0.55 -15.07 -13.51
CA GLY A 181 -0.78 -14.56 -13.27
C GLY A 181 -0.76 -13.39 -12.28
N GLY A 182 -1.78 -12.58 -12.37
CA GLY A 182 -2.09 -11.57 -11.36
C GLY A 182 -2.72 -12.21 -10.12
N LYS A 183 -2.71 -11.45 -9.01
CA LYS A 183 -3.40 -11.81 -7.77
C LYS A 183 -4.78 -11.15 -7.76
N LEU A 184 -5.85 -11.95 -7.76
CA LEU A 184 -7.22 -11.46 -7.59
C LEU A 184 -7.41 -11.00 -6.16
N ASP A 185 -7.67 -9.70 -5.98
CA ASP A 185 -7.88 -9.09 -4.69
C ASP A 185 -8.71 -7.79 -4.80
N ASP A 186 -9.09 -7.22 -3.65
CA ASP A 186 -9.72 -5.91 -3.56
C ASP A 186 -8.69 -4.79 -3.83
N ILE A 187 -8.97 -3.98 -4.83
CA ILE A 187 -8.06 -2.93 -5.28
C ILE A 187 -8.52 -1.57 -4.74
N THR A 188 -7.73 -1.00 -3.86
CA THR A 188 -7.89 0.38 -3.40
C THR A 188 -6.72 1.22 -3.88
N VAL A 189 -7.02 2.39 -4.49
CA VAL A 189 -6.01 3.34 -4.98
C VAL A 189 -6.38 4.76 -4.58
N ILE A 190 -5.43 5.45 -3.99
CA ILE A 190 -5.50 6.88 -3.68
C ILE A 190 -4.31 7.57 -4.35
N VAL A 191 -4.57 8.62 -5.10
CA VAL A 191 -3.52 9.46 -5.70
C VAL A 191 -3.69 10.89 -5.21
N GLY A 192 -2.62 11.48 -4.72
CA GLY A 192 -2.55 12.88 -4.31
C GLY A 192 -1.35 13.58 -4.92
N GLN A 193 -1.48 14.88 -5.20
CA GLN A 193 -0.37 15.70 -5.65
C GLN A 193 -0.13 16.84 -4.67
N VAL A 194 1.13 17.08 -4.36
CA VAL A 194 1.54 18.20 -3.50
C VAL A 194 1.47 19.49 -4.30
N VAL A 195 0.63 20.39 -3.86
CA VAL A 195 0.48 21.73 -4.44
C VAL A 195 0.85 22.79 -3.39
N ARG A 196 1.34 23.92 -3.87
CA ARG A 196 1.62 25.05 -3.00
C ARG A 196 0.32 25.70 -2.56
N SER A 197 0.13 25.90 -1.27
CA SER A 197 -0.97 26.68 -0.68
C SER A 197 -0.70 28.18 -0.68
#